data_5c29f46467406185aabbb83cfd957917
#
_entry.id   5c29f46467406185aabbb83cfd957917
#
_cell.length_a   1.000
_cell.length_b   1.000
_cell.length_c   1.000
_cell.angle_alpha   90.00
_cell.angle_beta   90.00
_cell.angle_gamma   90.00
#
_symmetry.space_group_name_H-M   'P 1'
#
loop_
_entity.id
_entity.type
_entity.pdbx_description
1 polymer ?
#
loop_
_entity_poly.entity_id
_entity_poly.type
_entity_poly.pdbx_seq_one_letter_code
_entity_poly.pdbx_strand_id
1 'polypeptide(L)'
;MTNSDDLLEQTDQCFRNIEMALKEAGSSLKDTVRVTYVFPVAADFEKCWPVMRRYLGDVRPAAMMISAGLSDPRMLIEIQITARTRSGT
;
A
#
# COMPACT_ATOMS: atom_id res chain seq x y z
N MET A 1 -12.24 -6.87 6.92
CA MET A 1 -10.77 -6.83 7.01
C MET A 1 -10.23 -8.22 7.27
N THR A 2 -9.18 -8.60 6.60
CA THR A 2 -8.61 -9.92 6.82
C THR A 2 -7.79 -9.94 8.11
N ASN A 3 -7.86 -11.06 8.85
CA ASN A 3 -7.08 -11.28 10.06
C ASN A 3 -5.94 -12.27 9.79
N SER A 4 -5.53 -12.37 8.53
CA SER A 4 -4.48 -13.28 8.14
C SER A 4 -3.14 -12.89 8.75
N ASP A 5 -2.36 -13.89 9.15
CA ASP A 5 -0.97 -13.69 9.54
C ASP A 5 -0.03 -13.73 8.34
N ASP A 6 -0.58 -13.91 7.15
CA ASP A 6 0.19 -13.96 5.91
C ASP A 6 0.50 -12.55 5.44
N LEU A 7 1.79 -12.25 5.35
CA LEU A 7 2.27 -10.94 4.90
C LEU A 7 1.73 -10.58 3.52
N LEU A 8 1.75 -11.52 2.57
CA LEU A 8 1.31 -11.25 1.20
C LEU A 8 -0.19 -10.98 1.15
N GLU A 9 -0.98 -11.71 1.94
CA GLU A 9 -2.41 -11.45 2.02
C GLU A 9 -2.70 -10.08 2.63
N GLN A 10 -1.97 -9.71 3.67
CA GLN A 10 -2.14 -8.39 4.28
C GLN A 10 -1.79 -7.29 3.29
N THR A 11 -0.70 -7.47 2.53
CA THR A 11 -0.28 -6.50 1.52
C THR A 11 -1.35 -6.36 0.44
N ASP A 12 -1.86 -7.47 -0.06
CA ASP A 12 -2.92 -7.46 -1.08
C ASP A 12 -4.17 -6.75 -0.55
N GLN A 13 -4.58 -7.07 0.68
CA GLN A 13 -5.75 -6.44 1.29
C GLN A 13 -5.57 -4.95 1.48
N CYS A 14 -4.37 -4.51 1.87
CA CYS A 14 -4.08 -3.09 1.99
C CYS A 14 -4.29 -2.37 0.67
N PHE A 15 -3.77 -2.92 -0.42
CA PHE A 15 -3.94 -2.31 -1.74
C PHE A 15 -5.40 -2.31 -2.18
N ARG A 16 -6.14 -3.38 -1.90
CA ARG A 16 -7.57 -3.42 -2.23
C ARG A 16 -8.35 -2.34 -1.50
N ASN A 17 -8.08 -2.17 -0.22
CA ASN A 17 -8.75 -1.15 0.57
C ASN A 17 -8.41 0.25 0.07
N ILE A 18 -7.15 0.48 -0.29
CA ILE A 18 -6.70 1.76 -0.83
C ILE A 18 -7.36 2.02 -2.18
N GLU A 19 -7.40 1.00 -3.03
CA GLU A 19 -8.02 1.13 -4.35
C GLU A 19 -9.49 1.53 -4.25
N MET A 20 -10.22 0.91 -3.32
CA MET A 20 -11.62 1.26 -3.08
C MET A 20 -11.76 2.69 -2.57
N ALA A 21 -10.92 3.09 -1.63
CA ALA A 21 -10.97 4.43 -1.08
C ALA A 21 -10.65 5.49 -2.14
N LEU A 22 -9.66 5.22 -2.98
CA LEU A 22 -9.29 6.13 -4.06
C LEU A 22 -10.42 6.27 -5.09
N LYS A 23 -11.07 5.17 -5.42
CA LYS A 23 -12.17 5.18 -6.35
C LYS A 23 -13.32 6.04 -5.84
N GLU A 24 -13.64 5.93 -4.56
CA GLU A 24 -14.67 6.75 -3.93
C GLU A 24 -14.30 8.23 -3.92
N ALA A 25 -13.00 8.53 -3.84
CA ALA A 25 -12.52 9.90 -3.83
C ALA A 25 -12.31 10.49 -5.22
N GLY A 26 -12.65 9.77 -6.28
CA GLY A 26 -12.46 10.24 -7.64
C GLY A 26 -11.02 10.11 -8.13
N SER A 27 -10.29 9.12 -7.62
CA SER A 27 -8.91 8.88 -7.99
C SER A 27 -8.71 7.40 -8.33
N SER A 28 -7.46 7.00 -8.52
CA SER A 28 -7.11 5.61 -8.78
C SER A 28 -5.65 5.38 -8.44
N LEU A 29 -5.25 4.11 -8.43
CA LEU A 29 -3.84 3.76 -8.21
C LEU A 29 -2.93 4.36 -9.28
N LYS A 30 -3.44 4.57 -10.49
CA LYS A 30 -2.66 5.20 -11.58
C LYS A 30 -2.30 6.65 -11.25
N ASP A 31 -3.05 7.28 -10.38
CA ASP A 31 -2.83 8.67 -10.01
C ASP A 31 -1.93 8.83 -8.78
N THR A 32 -1.34 7.73 -8.31
CA THR A 32 -0.47 7.74 -7.14
C THR A 32 0.81 8.54 -7.42
N VAL A 33 1.12 9.48 -6.54
CA VAL A 33 2.34 10.28 -6.65
C VAL A 33 3.36 9.93 -5.57
N ARG A 34 2.90 9.34 -4.46
CA ARG A 34 3.77 8.92 -3.37
C ARG A 34 3.19 7.70 -2.68
N VAL A 35 4.05 6.77 -2.31
CA VAL A 35 3.66 5.64 -1.49
C VAL A 35 4.69 5.46 -0.37
N THR A 36 4.20 5.21 0.84
CA THR A 36 5.03 4.92 2.00
C THR A 36 4.65 3.54 2.53
N TYR A 37 5.65 2.69 2.67
CA TYR A 37 5.49 1.36 3.23
C TYR A 37 6.08 1.35 4.63
N VAL A 38 5.32 0.87 5.61
CA VAL A 38 5.80 0.72 6.98
C VAL A 38 5.80 -0.77 7.33
N PHE A 39 6.96 -1.28 7.71
CA PHE A 39 7.15 -2.69 8.06
C PHE A 39 7.78 -2.80 9.44
N PRO A 40 7.21 -3.62 10.34
CA PRO A 40 7.91 -3.96 11.59
C PRO A 40 9.22 -4.70 11.33
N VAL A 41 9.27 -5.50 10.26
CA VAL A 41 10.46 -6.24 9.85
C VAL A 41 10.90 -5.73 8.49
N ALA A 42 12.04 -5.05 8.45
CA ALA A 42 12.53 -4.40 7.23
C ALA A 42 12.73 -5.39 6.08
N ALA A 43 13.17 -6.62 6.38
CA ALA A 43 13.41 -7.64 5.36
C ALA A 43 12.12 -8.05 4.61
N ASP A 44 10.96 -7.76 5.15
CA ASP A 44 9.69 -8.11 4.53
C ASP A 44 9.38 -7.27 3.29
N PHE A 45 10.06 -6.16 3.12
CA PHE A 45 9.85 -5.27 1.96
C PHE A 45 10.02 -6.03 0.64
N GLU A 46 11.12 -6.77 0.51
CA GLU A 46 11.38 -7.52 -0.73
C GLU A 46 10.35 -8.62 -0.97
N LYS A 47 9.85 -9.23 0.09
CA LYS A 47 8.86 -10.30 -0.03
C LYS A 47 7.55 -9.82 -0.63
N CYS A 48 7.25 -8.54 -0.49
CA CYS A 48 6.01 -7.94 -0.97
C CYS A 48 6.10 -7.41 -2.41
N TRP A 49 7.29 -7.40 -3.02
CA TRP A 49 7.47 -6.86 -4.36
C TRP A 49 6.51 -7.42 -5.40
N PRO A 50 6.24 -8.73 -5.45
CA PRO A 50 5.28 -9.23 -6.45
C PRO A 50 3.89 -8.62 -6.32
N VAL A 51 3.44 -8.40 -5.09
CA VAL A 51 2.14 -7.77 -4.85
C VAL A 51 2.18 -6.30 -5.23
N MET A 52 3.25 -5.59 -4.83
CA MET A 52 3.42 -4.18 -5.19
C MET A 52 3.43 -3.97 -6.70
N ARG A 53 4.11 -4.85 -7.43
CA ARG A 53 4.15 -4.79 -8.89
C ARG A 53 2.79 -5.02 -9.52
N ARG A 54 1.98 -5.88 -8.92
CA ARG A 54 0.65 -6.16 -9.43
C ARG A 54 -0.22 -4.90 -9.42
N TYR A 55 -0.11 -4.10 -8.38
CA TYR A 55 -0.93 -2.92 -8.22
C TYR A 55 -0.32 -1.65 -8.78
N LEU A 56 1.01 -1.52 -8.72
CA LEU A 56 1.70 -0.29 -9.09
C LEU A 56 2.72 -0.45 -10.21
N GLY A 57 2.69 -1.59 -10.94
CA GLY A 57 3.73 -1.93 -11.91
C GLY A 57 4.06 -0.86 -12.94
N ASP A 58 3.04 -0.20 -13.47
CA ASP A 58 3.22 0.84 -14.49
C ASP A 58 3.27 2.24 -13.90
N VAL A 59 3.02 2.36 -12.60
CA VAL A 59 3.04 3.63 -11.89
C VAL A 59 4.40 3.75 -11.21
N ARG A 60 5.03 4.91 -11.31
CA ARG A 60 6.33 5.12 -10.68
C ARG A 60 6.28 6.27 -9.69
N PRO A 61 5.59 6.07 -8.56
CA PRO A 61 5.50 7.11 -7.56
C PRO A 61 6.80 7.21 -6.77
N ALA A 62 6.99 8.33 -6.10
CA ALA A 62 8.04 8.43 -5.10
C ALA A 62 7.71 7.44 -3.97
N ALA A 63 8.65 6.57 -3.63
CA ALA A 63 8.43 5.51 -2.67
C ALA A 63 9.38 5.65 -1.48
N MET A 64 8.86 5.35 -0.28
CA MET A 64 9.66 5.35 0.94
C MET A 64 9.31 4.10 1.74
N MET A 65 10.30 3.48 2.34
CA MET A 65 10.11 2.37 3.26
C MET A 65 10.60 2.77 4.63
N ILE A 66 9.76 2.56 5.63
CA ILE A 66 10.08 2.86 7.02
C ILE A 66 9.97 1.56 7.81
N SER A 67 10.97 1.26 8.63
CA SER A 67 10.90 0.14 9.56
C SER A 67 10.48 0.68 10.92
N ALA A 68 9.29 0.29 11.37
CA ALA A 68 8.74 0.75 12.64
C ALA A 68 7.67 -0.21 13.11
N GLY A 69 7.44 -0.26 14.42
CA GLY A 69 6.35 -1.05 14.98
C GLY A 69 5.01 -0.46 14.61
N LEU A 70 4.02 -1.34 14.46
CA LEU A 70 2.65 -0.94 14.17
C LEU A 70 1.80 -1.09 15.43
N SER A 71 0.63 -0.44 15.43
CA SER A 71 -0.21 -0.39 16.64
C SER A 71 -0.75 -1.76 17.06
N ASP A 72 -0.95 -2.67 16.11
CA ASP A 72 -1.41 -4.02 16.38
C ASP A 72 -0.27 -5.00 16.02
N PRO A 73 0.18 -5.86 16.95
CA PRO A 73 1.29 -6.78 16.65
C PRO A 73 0.96 -7.80 15.55
N ARG A 74 -0.30 -7.96 15.18
CA ARG A 74 -0.68 -8.83 14.06
C ARG A 74 -0.51 -8.15 12.71
N MET A 75 -0.35 -6.84 12.69
CA MET A 75 -0.12 -6.10 11.45
C MET A 75 1.32 -6.25 11.02
N LEU A 76 1.52 -6.75 9.82
CA LEU A 76 2.85 -6.98 9.24
C LEU A 76 3.26 -5.89 8.27
N ILE A 77 2.31 -5.05 7.85
CA ILE A 77 2.56 -3.98 6.88
C ILE A 77 1.50 -2.88 7.04
N GLU A 78 1.90 -1.65 6.79
CA GLU A 78 0.98 -0.54 6.57
C GLU A 78 1.41 0.18 5.31
N ILE A 79 0.44 0.61 4.50
CA ILE A 79 0.70 1.31 3.24
C ILE A 79 -0.06 2.62 3.26
N GLN A 80 0.65 3.71 2.96
CA GLN A 80 0.06 5.04 2.86
C GLN A 80 0.29 5.54 1.44
N ILE A 81 -0.77 6.00 0.80
CA ILE A 81 -0.70 6.48 -0.58
C ILE A 81 -1.24 7.90 -0.66
N THR A 82 -0.50 8.74 -1.38
CA THR A 82 -0.96 10.06 -1.80
C THR A 82 -1.20 10.00 -3.29
N ALA A 83 -2.41 10.35 -3.71
CA ALA A 83 -2.79 10.30 -5.11
C ALA A 83 -3.47 11.59 -5.52
N ARG A 84 -3.42 11.91 -6.81
CA ARG A 84 -4.13 13.06 -7.36
C ARG A 84 -5.59 12.71 -7.55
N THR A 85 -6.47 13.67 -7.30
CA THR A 85 -7.88 13.51 -7.63
C THR A 85 -8.10 14.00 -9.06
N ARG A 86 -8.99 13.34 -9.77
CA ARG A 86 -9.34 13.75 -11.14
C ARG A 86 -10.48 14.74 -11.15
N SER A 87 -11.31 14.71 -10.14
CA SER A 87 -12.42 15.63 -10.00
C SER A 87 -11.93 16.95 -9.46
N GLY A 88 -12.53 18.05 -9.88
CA GLY A 88 -12.21 19.37 -9.34
C GLY A 88 -10.97 20.02 -9.93
N THR A 89 -10.44 19.44 -10.97
CA THR A 89 -9.34 20.08 -11.70
C THR A 89 -9.86 21.21 -12.55
#